data_d54e9d097205086d0aa7d593785d3b19
#
_entry.id   d54e9d097205086d0aa7d593785d3b19
#
_cell.length_a   1.000
_cell.length_b   1.000
_cell.length_c   1.000
_cell.angle_alpha   90.00
_cell.angle_beta   90.00
_cell.angle_gamma   90.00
#
_symmetry.space_group_name_H-M   'P 1'
#
loop_
_entity.id
_entity.type
_entity.pdbx_description
1 polymer ?
#
loop_
_entity_poly.entity_id
_entity_poly.type
_entity_poly.pdbx_seq_one_letter_code
_entity_poly.pdbx_strand_id
1 'polypeptide(L)'
;SRGLGDVYKRQIKELAPDEAAFRAITEAWFQHSSLFQMLKELSEEGVHLIITTDHGSVRALRDTKVYGDKETATGLRYKYGRSLNAEEENSVIVFKEAREFGLPEYANVKDYLIAKENYYFVYPTNYHKYQNRYKDTFQHGGASMEEMILPVALLESKSNDG
;
A
#
# COMPACT_ATOMS: atom_id res chain seq x y z
N SER A 1 -7.38 7.29 -18.48
CA SER A 1 -7.64 7.09 -17.03
C SER A 1 -6.40 7.23 -16.13
N ARG A 2 -5.19 7.40 -16.67
CA ARG A 2 -3.96 7.62 -15.87
C ARG A 2 -3.90 8.98 -15.16
N GLY A 3 -4.65 9.98 -15.59
CA GLY A 3 -4.60 11.33 -15.03
C GLY A 3 -5.35 11.52 -13.70
N LEU A 4 -6.49 10.85 -13.50
CA LEU A 4 -7.32 11.03 -12.30
C LEU A 4 -6.67 10.46 -11.04
N GLY A 5 -6.05 9.29 -11.14
CA GLY A 5 -5.34 8.67 -10.01
C GLY A 5 -4.13 9.48 -9.54
N ASP A 6 -3.43 10.13 -10.45
CA ASP A 6 -2.29 10.98 -10.12
C ASP A 6 -2.69 12.30 -9.47
N VAL A 7 -3.81 12.88 -9.90
CA VAL A 7 -4.40 14.09 -9.27
C VAL A 7 -4.87 13.77 -7.85
N TYR A 8 -5.54 12.65 -7.66
CA TYR A 8 -6.05 12.22 -6.35
C TYR A 8 -4.91 11.95 -5.35
N LYS A 9 -3.87 11.23 -5.76
CA LYS A 9 -2.69 10.98 -4.91
C LYS A 9 -1.96 12.27 -4.52
N ARG A 10 -1.90 13.24 -5.41
CA ARG A 10 -1.31 14.54 -5.13
C ARG A 10 -2.16 15.35 -4.15
N GLN A 11 -3.47 15.34 -4.30
CA GLN A 11 -4.40 16.01 -3.39
C GLN A 11 -4.32 15.42 -1.97
N ILE A 12 -4.25 14.10 -1.83
CA ILE A 12 -4.08 13.48 -0.50
C ILE A 12 -2.77 13.91 0.15
N LYS A 13 -1.67 13.96 -0.61
CA LYS A 13 -0.38 14.44 -0.08
C LYS A 13 -0.44 15.89 0.43
N GLU A 14 -1.17 16.76 -0.28
CA GLU A 14 -1.33 18.16 0.10
C GLU A 14 -2.26 18.33 1.32
N LEU A 15 -3.26 17.47 1.46
CA LEU A 15 -4.25 17.52 2.55
C LEU A 15 -3.81 16.75 3.80
N ALA A 16 -2.97 15.73 3.65
CA ALA A 16 -2.50 14.86 4.73
C ALA A 16 -0.97 14.87 4.79
N PRO A 17 -0.35 15.89 5.38
CA PRO A 17 1.11 16.01 5.45
C PRO A 17 1.75 14.97 6.38
N ASP A 18 0.97 14.32 7.24
CA ASP A 18 1.40 13.27 8.14
C ASP A 18 0.31 12.21 8.38
N GLU A 19 0.64 11.16 9.12
CA GLU A 19 -0.27 10.06 9.42
C GLU A 19 -1.46 10.50 10.31
N ALA A 20 -1.29 11.51 11.15
CA ALA A 20 -2.35 12.02 11.99
C ALA A 20 -3.40 12.75 11.15
N ALA A 21 -2.96 13.60 10.23
CA ALA A 21 -3.84 14.28 9.27
C ALA A 21 -4.55 13.28 8.35
N PHE A 22 -3.85 12.23 7.89
CA PHE A 22 -4.46 11.18 7.08
C PHE A 22 -5.57 10.45 7.84
N ARG A 23 -5.34 10.08 9.10
CA ARG A 23 -6.38 9.45 9.95
C ARG A 23 -7.56 10.37 10.17
N ALA A 24 -7.33 11.65 10.48
CA ALA A 24 -8.40 12.61 10.71
C ALA A 24 -9.29 12.83 9.48
N ILE A 25 -8.70 12.91 8.29
CA ILE A 25 -9.43 13.02 7.02
C ILE A 25 -10.23 11.74 6.75
N THR A 26 -9.63 10.57 7.00
CA THR A 26 -10.29 9.28 6.82
C THR A 26 -11.48 9.12 7.76
N GLU A 27 -11.33 9.51 9.03
CA GLU A 27 -12.41 9.50 10.01
C GLU A 27 -13.55 10.43 9.61
N ALA A 28 -13.25 11.67 9.23
CA ALA A 28 -14.25 12.63 8.78
C ALA A 28 -14.99 12.13 7.53
N TRP A 29 -14.27 11.55 6.57
CA TRP A 29 -14.87 10.94 5.40
C TRP A 29 -15.79 9.78 5.78
N PHE A 30 -15.33 8.89 6.65
CA PHE A 30 -16.10 7.73 7.08
C PHE A 30 -17.42 8.13 7.75
N GLN A 31 -17.37 9.09 8.69
CA GLN A 31 -18.56 9.58 9.41
C GLN A 31 -19.66 10.14 8.49
N HIS A 32 -19.27 10.70 7.33
CA HIS A 32 -20.17 11.29 6.33
C HIS A 32 -20.42 10.38 5.12
N SER A 33 -19.93 9.15 5.15
CA SER A 33 -20.02 8.21 4.04
C SER A 33 -21.33 7.42 4.06
N SER A 34 -21.77 6.97 2.89
CA SER A 34 -22.86 5.99 2.76
C SER A 34 -22.52 4.66 3.43
N LEU A 35 -21.22 4.32 3.54
CA LEU A 35 -20.78 3.14 4.26
C LEU A 35 -21.16 3.21 5.75
N PHE A 36 -20.92 4.34 6.40
CA PHE A 36 -21.28 4.52 7.81
C PHE A 36 -22.80 4.44 8.02
N GLN A 37 -23.57 5.03 7.11
CA GLN A 37 -25.03 4.94 7.16
C GLN A 37 -25.52 3.48 7.00
N MET A 38 -24.96 2.75 6.03
CA MET A 38 -25.26 1.34 5.85
C MET A 38 -24.93 0.49 7.09
N LEU A 39 -23.79 0.75 7.74
CA LEU A 39 -23.40 0.04 8.98
C LEU A 39 -24.38 0.32 10.12
N LYS A 40 -24.91 1.53 10.23
CA LYS A 40 -25.97 1.86 11.20
C LYS A 40 -27.25 1.06 10.93
N GLU A 41 -27.72 1.05 9.70
CA GLU A 41 -28.92 0.30 9.31
C GLU A 41 -28.75 -1.20 9.62
N LEU A 42 -27.61 -1.79 9.23
CA LEU A 42 -27.33 -3.19 9.52
C LEU A 42 -27.21 -3.50 11.02
N SER A 43 -26.78 -2.55 11.84
CA SER A 43 -26.71 -2.74 13.29
C SER A 43 -28.08 -2.90 13.94
N GLU A 44 -29.15 -2.38 13.33
CA GLU A 44 -30.53 -2.50 13.79
C GLU A 44 -31.17 -3.85 13.39
N GLU A 45 -30.59 -4.53 12.39
CA GLU A 45 -31.08 -5.82 11.89
C GLU A 45 -30.57 -7.04 12.69
N GLY A 46 -29.80 -6.83 13.75
CA GLY A 46 -29.28 -7.90 14.59
C GLY A 46 -28.21 -8.77 13.93
N VAL A 47 -27.52 -8.25 12.94
CA VAL A 47 -26.48 -8.97 12.20
C VAL A 47 -25.09 -8.74 12.80
N HIS A 48 -24.18 -9.72 12.65
CA HIS A 48 -22.78 -9.57 12.95
C HIS A 48 -22.04 -9.09 11.69
N LEU A 49 -21.22 -8.06 11.86
CA LEU A 49 -20.43 -7.49 10.76
C LEU A 49 -18.95 -7.68 11.02
N ILE A 50 -18.22 -8.19 10.04
CA ILE A 50 -16.77 -8.27 10.07
C ILE A 50 -16.21 -7.23 9.09
N ILE A 51 -15.41 -6.32 9.60
CA ILE A 51 -14.71 -5.32 8.81
C ILE A 51 -13.23 -5.65 8.82
N THR A 52 -12.64 -5.74 7.65
CA THR A 52 -11.20 -5.94 7.44
C THR A 52 -10.75 -5.23 6.17
N THR A 53 -9.47 -5.33 5.85
CA THR A 53 -8.87 -4.78 4.63
C THR A 53 -7.97 -5.83 3.98
N ASP A 54 -7.71 -5.71 2.70
CA ASP A 54 -6.81 -6.59 1.94
C ASP A 54 -5.34 -6.27 2.19
N HIS A 55 -5.00 -5.03 2.50
CA HIS A 55 -3.67 -4.57 2.89
C HIS A 55 -3.76 -3.24 3.64
N GLY A 56 -2.67 -2.90 4.32
CA GLY A 56 -2.47 -1.57 4.87
C GLY A 56 -1.68 -0.66 3.93
N SER A 57 -1.16 0.44 4.46
CA SER A 57 -0.31 1.36 3.72
C SER A 57 0.73 2.01 4.62
N VAL A 58 1.88 2.33 4.05
CA VAL A 58 2.97 3.01 4.74
C VAL A 58 3.32 4.31 4.03
N ARG A 59 3.73 5.32 4.79
CA ARG A 59 4.26 6.56 4.22
C ARG A 59 5.66 6.31 3.69
N ALA A 60 5.86 6.47 2.38
CA ALA A 60 7.12 6.25 1.67
C ALA A 60 8.07 7.42 1.91
N LEU A 61 9.13 7.22 2.69
CA LEU A 61 10.04 8.28 3.14
C LEU A 61 11.45 8.14 2.54
N ARG A 62 11.93 6.89 2.38
CA ARG A 62 13.29 6.58 1.94
C ARG A 62 13.26 5.90 0.58
N ASP A 63 13.95 6.48 -0.37
CA ASP A 63 14.08 5.87 -1.68
C ASP A 63 15.29 4.94 -1.75
N THR A 64 15.19 3.92 -2.57
CA THR A 64 16.30 3.08 -2.99
C THR A 64 16.22 2.85 -4.49
N LYS A 65 17.37 2.91 -5.17
CA LYS A 65 17.41 2.68 -6.61
C LYS A 65 17.34 1.20 -6.90
N VAL A 66 16.53 0.87 -7.89
CA VAL A 66 16.41 -0.48 -8.41
C VAL A 66 16.90 -0.52 -9.85
N TYR A 67 17.76 -1.47 -10.12
CA TYR A 67 18.30 -1.77 -11.43
C TYR A 67 17.63 -3.04 -11.95
N GLY A 68 17.16 -3.00 -13.17
CA GLY A 68 16.49 -4.12 -13.83
C GLY A 68 16.28 -3.86 -15.30
N ASP A 69 15.78 -4.85 -16.03
CA ASP A 69 15.47 -4.72 -17.44
C ASP A 69 14.17 -3.91 -17.68
N LYS A 70 13.84 -3.70 -18.97
CA LYS A 70 12.67 -2.90 -19.37
C LYS A 70 11.33 -3.54 -19.03
N GLU A 71 11.31 -4.83 -18.77
CA GLU A 71 10.10 -5.62 -18.46
C GLU A 71 9.78 -5.64 -16.96
N THR A 72 10.57 -4.91 -16.16
CA THR A 72 10.36 -4.84 -14.72
C THR A 72 9.03 -4.16 -14.36
N ALA A 73 8.32 -4.73 -13.40
CA ALA A 73 7.07 -4.18 -12.89
C ALA A 73 7.21 -2.73 -12.39
N THR A 74 6.15 -1.95 -12.53
CA THR A 74 6.13 -0.51 -12.20
C THR A 74 5.81 -0.21 -10.74
N GLY A 75 5.54 -1.21 -9.90
CA GLY A 75 5.24 -1.04 -8.48
C GLY A 75 6.32 -0.26 -7.73
N LEU A 76 5.91 0.55 -6.75
CA LEU A 76 6.84 1.35 -5.95
C LEU A 76 7.38 0.61 -4.73
N ARG A 77 6.63 -0.40 -4.27
CA ARG A 77 6.97 -1.16 -3.08
C ARG A 77 7.33 -2.62 -3.37
N TYR A 78 7.00 -3.10 -4.56
CA TYR A 78 7.44 -4.41 -5.04
C TYR A 78 7.83 -4.32 -6.51
N LYS A 79 8.75 -5.17 -6.93
CA LYS A 79 9.15 -5.33 -8.31
C LYS A 79 9.41 -6.78 -8.61
N TYR A 80 9.12 -7.17 -9.83
CA TYR A 80 9.48 -8.47 -10.36
C TYR A 80 10.10 -8.31 -11.74
N GLY A 81 11.02 -9.19 -12.08
CA GLY A 81 11.74 -9.13 -13.35
C GLY A 81 12.75 -10.27 -13.51
N ARG A 82 13.53 -10.22 -14.56
CA ARG A 82 14.50 -11.27 -14.89
C ARG A 82 15.79 -11.19 -14.08
N SER A 83 16.26 -9.97 -13.82
CA SER A 83 17.49 -9.70 -13.09
C SER A 83 17.33 -8.37 -12.35
N LEU A 84 17.05 -8.43 -11.08
CA LEU A 84 16.79 -7.26 -10.25
C LEU A 84 17.85 -7.11 -9.17
N ASN A 85 18.31 -5.88 -8.99
CA ASN A 85 19.19 -5.49 -7.88
C ASN A 85 18.73 -4.18 -7.27
N ALA A 86 18.87 -4.05 -5.96
CA ALA A 86 18.68 -2.79 -5.24
C ALA A 86 20.04 -2.18 -4.84
N GLU A 87 20.11 -0.86 -4.84
CA GLU A 87 21.33 -0.14 -4.41
C GLU A 87 21.65 -0.40 -2.93
N GLU A 88 20.61 -0.44 -2.09
CA GLU A 88 20.71 -0.71 -0.66
C GLU A 88 20.13 -2.09 -0.33
N GLU A 89 20.96 -3.07 -0.06
CA GLU A 89 20.53 -4.44 0.27
C GLU A 89 19.64 -4.50 1.52
N ASN A 90 19.86 -3.64 2.50
CA ASN A 90 19.06 -3.59 3.71
C ASN A 90 17.64 -3.03 3.51
N SER A 91 17.40 -2.36 2.38
CA SER A 91 16.11 -1.75 2.06
C SER A 91 15.09 -2.73 1.47
N VAL A 92 15.52 -3.95 1.13
CA VAL A 92 14.71 -4.91 0.38
C VAL A 92 14.75 -6.32 0.97
N ILE A 93 13.71 -7.08 0.68
CA ILE A 93 13.72 -8.55 0.70
C ILE A 93 13.85 -9.00 -0.74
N VAL A 94 14.81 -9.87 -1.00
CA VAL A 94 15.10 -10.40 -2.33
C VAL A 94 14.67 -11.86 -2.40
N PHE A 95 13.81 -12.19 -3.32
CA PHE A 95 13.48 -13.57 -3.67
C PHE A 95 14.09 -13.88 -5.03
N LYS A 96 15.02 -14.80 -5.05
CA LYS A 96 15.56 -15.41 -6.26
C LYS A 96 14.80 -16.72 -6.48
N GLU A 97 14.51 -17.08 -7.74
CA GLU A 97 13.71 -18.27 -8.06
C GLU A 97 12.32 -18.25 -7.37
N ALA A 98 11.46 -17.36 -7.83
CA ALA A 98 10.12 -17.07 -7.28
C ALA A 98 9.29 -18.32 -6.93
N ARG A 99 9.47 -19.43 -7.70
CA ARG A 99 8.77 -20.70 -7.52
C ARG A 99 8.99 -21.33 -6.15
N GLU A 100 10.21 -21.25 -5.61
CA GLU A 100 10.56 -21.84 -4.31
C GLU A 100 9.77 -21.21 -3.15
N PHE A 101 9.27 -20.00 -3.37
CA PHE A 101 8.51 -19.21 -2.38
C PHE A 101 7.01 -19.15 -2.69
N GLY A 102 6.52 -19.92 -3.68
CA GLY A 102 5.11 -19.88 -4.07
C GLY A 102 4.67 -18.57 -4.71
N LEU A 103 5.61 -17.73 -5.17
CA LEU A 103 5.31 -16.48 -5.85
C LEU A 103 4.90 -16.76 -7.31
N PRO A 104 4.04 -15.90 -7.91
CA PRO A 104 3.59 -16.08 -9.28
C PRO A 104 4.75 -16.13 -10.27
N GLU A 105 4.75 -17.12 -11.13
CA GLU A 105 5.68 -17.21 -12.24
C GLU A 105 5.07 -16.59 -13.50
N TYR A 106 5.78 -15.61 -14.06
CA TYR A 106 5.49 -15.08 -15.37
C TYR A 106 6.65 -15.45 -16.32
N ALA A 107 6.38 -15.59 -17.59
CA ALA A 107 7.42 -15.84 -18.58
C ALA A 107 8.57 -14.83 -18.39
N ASN A 108 9.78 -15.32 -18.14
CA ASN A 108 10.99 -14.53 -17.91
C ASN A 108 11.10 -13.80 -16.56
N VAL A 109 10.21 -14.00 -15.60
CA VAL A 109 10.34 -13.46 -14.24
C VAL A 109 10.98 -14.48 -13.33
N LYS A 110 12.08 -14.13 -12.69
CA LYS A 110 12.78 -14.96 -11.72
C LYS A 110 12.89 -14.31 -10.36
N ASP A 111 13.10 -13.01 -10.37
CA ASP A 111 13.42 -12.23 -9.19
C ASP A 111 12.23 -11.41 -8.73
N TYR A 112 12.04 -11.35 -7.41
CA TYR A 112 11.17 -10.39 -6.75
C TYR A 112 11.97 -9.56 -5.77
N LEU A 113 11.71 -8.26 -5.76
CA LEU A 113 12.16 -7.33 -4.73
C LEU A 113 10.96 -6.76 -4.00
N ILE A 114 10.97 -6.84 -2.67
CA ILE A 114 9.93 -6.28 -1.81
C ILE A 114 10.57 -5.26 -0.88
N ALA A 115 10.09 -4.02 -0.92
CA ALA A 115 10.61 -2.96 -0.08
C ALA A 115 10.25 -3.18 1.39
N LYS A 116 11.22 -3.01 2.27
CA LYS A 116 11.04 -3.06 3.72
C LYS A 116 10.60 -1.71 4.27
N GLU A 117 10.05 -1.70 5.45
CA GLU A 117 9.73 -0.49 6.21
C GLU A 117 9.11 0.62 5.33
N ASN A 118 9.65 1.82 5.38
CA ASN A 118 9.17 2.97 4.60
C ASN A 118 10.00 3.27 3.33
N TYR A 119 10.77 2.28 2.83
CA TYR A 119 11.49 2.40 1.57
C TYR A 119 10.54 2.34 0.36
N TYR A 120 10.92 2.98 -0.73
CA TYR A 120 10.26 2.87 -2.02
C TYR A 120 11.27 2.83 -3.16
N PHE A 121 10.89 2.20 -4.26
CA PHE A 121 11.76 1.98 -5.39
C PHE A 121 11.70 3.10 -6.41
N VAL A 122 12.88 3.56 -6.82
CA VAL A 122 13.05 4.51 -7.92
C VAL A 122 14.00 3.92 -8.97
N TYR A 123 13.77 4.29 -10.23
CA TYR A 123 14.73 3.96 -11.28
C TYR A 123 15.81 5.06 -11.36
N PRO A 124 17.07 4.70 -11.70
CA PRO A 124 18.14 5.69 -11.92
C PRO A 124 17.78 6.72 -12.99
N THR A 125 17.07 6.27 -14.05
CA THR A 125 16.59 7.16 -15.10
C THR A 125 15.48 8.07 -14.56
N ASN A 126 15.71 9.39 -14.66
CA ASN A 126 14.81 10.42 -14.10
C ASN A 126 14.63 10.33 -12.58
N TYR A 127 15.68 9.93 -11.86
CA TYR A 127 15.68 9.72 -10.41
C TYR A 127 15.00 10.85 -9.63
N HIS A 128 15.45 12.10 -9.78
CA HIS A 128 14.89 13.24 -9.05
C HIS A 128 13.41 13.48 -9.31
N LYS A 129 12.95 13.22 -10.53
CA LYS A 129 11.53 13.33 -10.88
C LYS A 129 10.69 12.33 -10.11
N TYR A 130 11.13 11.09 -10.01
CA TYR A 130 10.41 10.04 -9.29
C TYR A 130 10.53 10.19 -7.78
N GLN A 131 11.70 10.56 -7.28
CA GLN A 131 11.93 10.86 -5.87
C GLN A 131 10.97 11.95 -5.38
N ASN A 132 10.94 13.12 -6.04
CA ASN A 132 10.05 14.23 -5.68
C ASN A 132 8.57 13.88 -5.79
N ARG A 133 8.22 13.00 -6.70
CA ARG A 133 6.82 12.59 -6.92
C ARG A 133 6.30 11.65 -5.83
N TYR A 134 7.14 10.73 -5.36
CA TYR A 134 6.68 9.62 -4.52
C TYR A 134 7.07 9.73 -3.05
N LYS A 135 8.07 10.54 -2.74
CA LYS A 135 8.42 10.85 -1.35
C LYS A 135 7.21 11.46 -0.63
N ASP A 136 7.01 11.06 0.60
CA ASP A 136 5.89 11.50 1.45
C ASP A 136 4.49 11.10 0.96
N THR A 137 4.39 10.08 0.10
CA THR A 137 3.10 9.51 -0.32
C THR A 137 2.81 8.20 0.40
N PHE A 138 1.53 7.89 0.60
CA PHE A 138 1.12 6.59 1.11
C PHE A 138 1.18 5.55 -0.02
N GLN A 139 1.87 4.45 0.24
CA GLN A 139 2.09 3.35 -0.70
C GLN A 139 1.83 2.01 -0.01
N HIS A 140 1.65 0.96 -0.81
CA HIS A 140 1.45 -0.41 -0.35
C HIS A 140 2.16 -1.42 -1.26
N GLY A 141 2.19 -2.69 -0.84
CA GLY A 141 2.81 -3.79 -1.60
C GLY A 141 4.22 -4.13 -1.13
N GLY A 142 4.67 -3.56 -0.01
CA GLY A 142 5.94 -3.89 0.62
C GLY A 142 5.79 -4.76 1.87
N ALA A 143 6.88 -4.86 2.63
CA ALA A 143 6.96 -5.61 3.87
C ALA A 143 7.23 -4.65 5.04
N SER A 144 6.25 -3.83 5.37
CA SER A 144 6.19 -3.08 6.63
C SER A 144 5.10 -3.62 7.54
N MET A 145 5.19 -3.33 8.82
CA MET A 145 4.12 -3.73 9.77
C MET A 145 2.79 -3.07 9.40
N GLU A 146 2.83 -1.83 8.98
CA GLU A 146 1.66 -1.02 8.57
C GLU A 146 0.94 -1.60 7.33
N GLU A 147 1.65 -2.34 6.50
CA GLU A 147 1.07 -2.98 5.31
C GLU A 147 0.58 -4.40 5.58
N MET A 148 1.25 -5.13 6.47
CA MET A 148 1.07 -6.57 6.67
C MET A 148 0.19 -6.91 7.86
N ILE A 149 0.13 -6.06 8.89
CA ILE A 149 -0.73 -6.29 10.06
C ILE A 149 -2.09 -5.67 9.79
N LEU A 150 -3.08 -6.53 9.52
CA LEU A 150 -4.41 -6.11 9.13
C LEU A 150 -5.35 -6.08 10.33
N PRO A 151 -6.17 -5.04 10.49
CA PRO A 151 -7.23 -5.03 11.47
C PRO A 151 -8.35 -5.98 11.06
N VAL A 152 -8.91 -6.67 12.03
CA VAL A 152 -10.18 -7.40 11.89
C VAL A 152 -11.09 -6.93 13.03
N ALA A 153 -12.17 -6.25 12.69
CA ALA A 153 -13.15 -5.75 13.65
C ALA A 153 -14.45 -6.54 13.52
N LEU A 154 -14.90 -7.12 14.61
CA LEU A 154 -16.24 -7.71 14.73
C LEU A 154 -17.15 -6.67 15.36
N LEU A 155 -18.22 -6.31 14.68
CA LEU A 155 -19.29 -5.46 15.17
C LEU A 155 -20.50 -6.31 15.46
N GLU A 156 -21.01 -6.22 16.67
CA GLU A 156 -22.21 -6.90 17.11
C GLU A 156 -23.31 -5.86 17.35
N SER A 157 -24.54 -6.20 16.98
CA SER A 157 -25.67 -5.35 17.33
C SER A 157 -25.82 -5.27 18.86
N LYS A 158 -26.10 -4.09 19.39
CA LYS A 158 -26.48 -3.99 20.80
C LYS A 158 -27.80 -4.73 20.98
N SER A 159 -27.80 -5.81 21.77
CA SER A 159 -29.07 -6.38 22.22
C SER A 159 -29.83 -5.28 22.96
N ASN A 160 -31.06 -5.00 22.54
CA ASN A 160 -31.99 -4.24 23.35
C ASN A 160 -32.41 -5.15 24.51
N ASP A 161 -31.54 -5.28 25.50
CA ASP A 161 -31.99 -5.75 26.82
C ASP A 161 -32.83 -4.61 27.42
N GLY A 162 -34.13 -4.71 27.12
CA GLY A 162 -35.20 -3.89 27.69
C GLY A 162 -35.46 -4.22 29.16
#